data_53fd9f39df2b51da3b28fda87c8bb328
#
_entry.id   53fd9f39df2b51da3b28fda87c8bb328
#
_cell.length_a   1.000
_cell.length_b   1.000
_cell.length_c   1.000
_cell.angle_alpha   90.00
_cell.angle_beta   90.00
_cell.angle_gamma   90.00
#
_symmetry.space_group_name_H-M   'P 1'
#
loop_
_entity.id
_entity.type
_entity.pdbx_description
1 polymer ?
#
loop_
_entity_poly.entity_id
_entity_poly.type
_entity_poly.pdbx_seq_one_letter_code
_entity_poly.pdbx_strand_id
1 'polypeptide(L)'
;MRPLKIKDRCTKKKLKKCQEVARTYDKIQTAYAEVLDRDKNIESIKCNVLLENLEDGEFTTDFLCTKTNGDLMVRECVFRKKLSLPRTCKLLDASRKYWARRGITDWAIVVEEGVLSDEEE
;
A
#
# COMPACT_ATOMS: atom_id res chain seq x y z
N MET A 1 -0.60 5.35 -1.95
CA MET A 1 -1.91 5.92 -1.62
C MET A 1 -2.57 6.47 -2.88
N ARG A 2 -3.83 6.13 -3.11
CA ARG A 2 -4.52 6.46 -4.37
C ARG A 2 -5.88 7.07 -4.09
N PRO A 3 -6.41 7.93 -4.96
CA PRO A 3 -7.79 8.40 -4.85
C PRO A 3 -8.76 7.20 -4.86
N LEU A 4 -9.81 7.26 -4.04
CA LEU A 4 -10.83 6.21 -4.01
C LEU A 4 -11.53 6.08 -5.37
N LYS A 5 -11.85 7.20 -5.99
CA LYS A 5 -12.46 7.25 -7.31
C LYS A 5 -11.40 7.45 -8.38
N ILE A 6 -10.78 6.35 -8.79
CA ILE A 6 -9.77 6.39 -9.85
C ILE A 6 -10.40 5.95 -11.16
N LYS A 7 -10.13 6.69 -12.24
CA LYS A 7 -10.66 6.41 -13.57
C LYS A 7 -9.77 5.46 -14.37
N ASP A 8 -8.58 5.19 -13.88
CA ASP A 8 -7.63 4.33 -14.56
C ASP A 8 -8.08 2.88 -14.56
N ARG A 9 -7.66 2.15 -15.59
CA ARG A 9 -7.92 0.72 -15.66
C ARG A 9 -7.15 0.01 -14.56
N CYS A 10 -7.74 -1.04 -14.03
CA CYS A 10 -7.07 -1.89 -13.05
C CYS A 10 -6.79 -3.27 -13.64
N THR A 11 -5.77 -3.91 -13.12
CA THR A 11 -5.51 -5.33 -13.33
C THR A 11 -6.20 -6.09 -12.21
N LYS A 12 -6.96 -7.13 -12.57
CA LYS A 12 -7.64 -7.98 -11.61
C LYS A 12 -6.88 -9.29 -11.48
N LYS A 13 -6.55 -9.67 -10.25
CA LYS A 13 -5.84 -10.91 -9.96
C LYS A 13 -6.51 -11.65 -8.82
N LYS A 14 -6.59 -12.96 -8.96
CA LYS A 14 -7.07 -13.84 -7.88
C LYS A 14 -5.84 -14.33 -7.11
N LEU A 15 -5.58 -13.69 -5.98
CA LEU A 15 -4.46 -14.05 -5.11
C LEU A 15 -4.95 -14.99 -4.00
N LYS A 16 -4.08 -15.91 -3.58
CA LYS A 16 -4.40 -16.89 -2.53
C LYS A 16 -4.71 -16.23 -1.19
N LYS A 17 -4.05 -15.12 -0.90
CA LYS A 17 -4.14 -14.43 0.40
C LYS A 17 -5.15 -13.30 0.43
N CYS A 18 -5.84 -13.06 -0.67
CA CYS A 18 -6.94 -12.09 -0.76
C CYS A 18 -8.28 -12.80 -0.76
N GLN A 19 -9.21 -12.33 0.06
CA GLN A 19 -10.59 -12.85 0.07
C GLN A 19 -11.32 -12.43 -1.20
N GLU A 20 -11.07 -11.22 -1.66
CA GLU A 20 -11.67 -10.67 -2.87
C GLU A 20 -10.65 -10.62 -4.00
N VAL A 21 -11.13 -10.45 -5.23
CA VAL A 21 -10.24 -10.24 -6.36
C VAL A 21 -9.39 -9.00 -6.11
N ALA A 22 -8.07 -9.15 -6.19
CA ALA A 22 -7.14 -8.04 -6.02
C ALA A 22 -7.17 -7.14 -7.25
N ARG A 23 -7.36 -5.84 -7.03
CA ARG A 23 -7.31 -4.82 -8.09
C ARG A 23 -6.07 -3.99 -7.92
N THR A 24 -5.27 -3.91 -8.97
CA THR A 24 -4.03 -3.13 -8.96
C THR A 24 -4.05 -2.10 -10.08
N TYR A 25 -3.49 -0.92 -9.82
CA TYR A 25 -3.65 0.23 -10.70
C TYR A 25 -2.37 0.68 -11.40
N ASP A 26 -1.23 0.13 -11.03
CA ASP A 26 0.03 0.37 -11.74
C ASP A 26 0.96 -0.84 -11.65
N LYS A 27 2.09 -0.73 -12.33
CA LYS A 27 3.06 -1.84 -12.43
C LYS A 27 3.67 -2.21 -11.08
N ILE A 28 3.90 -1.22 -10.21
CA ILE A 28 4.52 -1.47 -8.90
C ILE A 28 3.53 -2.24 -8.03
N GLN A 29 2.30 -1.77 -7.96
CA GLN A 29 1.26 -2.44 -7.16
C GLN A 29 1.02 -3.86 -7.67
N THR A 30 0.96 -4.04 -8.98
CA THR A 30 0.76 -5.37 -9.59
C THR A 30 1.90 -6.32 -9.22
N ALA A 31 3.14 -5.88 -9.39
CA ALA A 31 4.31 -6.71 -9.10
C ALA A 31 4.42 -7.03 -7.61
N TYR A 32 4.20 -6.04 -6.75
CA TYR A 32 4.32 -6.23 -5.31
C TYR A 32 3.21 -7.11 -4.73
N ALA A 33 2.02 -7.08 -5.30
CA ALA A 33 0.94 -7.98 -4.92
C ALA A 33 1.37 -9.45 -5.03
N GLU A 34 2.09 -9.79 -6.09
CA GLU A 34 2.60 -11.15 -6.28
C GLU A 34 3.72 -11.49 -5.29
N VAL A 35 4.58 -10.52 -4.98
CA VAL A 35 5.62 -10.70 -3.96
C VAL A 35 4.98 -11.02 -2.61
N LEU A 36 3.96 -10.27 -2.22
CA LEU A 36 3.23 -10.50 -0.96
C LEU A 36 2.53 -11.86 -0.94
N ASP A 37 1.95 -12.27 -2.06
CA ASP A 37 1.22 -13.53 -2.14
C ASP A 37 2.15 -14.76 -2.01
N ARG A 38 3.42 -14.59 -2.35
CA ARG A 38 4.45 -15.64 -2.21
C ARG A 38 5.21 -15.58 -0.89
N ASP A 39 5.08 -14.48 -0.14
CA ASP A 39 5.82 -14.28 1.10
C ASP A 39 5.25 -15.16 2.21
N LYS A 40 6.07 -16.06 2.73
CA LYS A 40 5.68 -17.00 3.80
C LYS A 40 5.29 -16.30 5.09
N ASN A 41 5.76 -15.06 5.29
CA ASN A 41 5.48 -14.29 6.50
C ASN A 41 4.17 -13.50 6.41
N ILE A 42 3.51 -13.51 5.26
CA ILE A 42 2.25 -12.83 5.04
C ILE A 42 1.10 -13.84 5.06
N GLU A 43 0.13 -13.62 5.93
CA GLU A 43 -1.06 -14.47 6.04
C GLU A 43 -2.20 -13.98 5.15
N SER A 44 -2.48 -12.67 5.15
CA SER A 44 -3.57 -12.11 4.36
C SER A 44 -3.21 -10.73 3.80
N ILE A 45 -3.84 -10.41 2.68
CA ILE A 45 -3.61 -9.15 1.94
C ILE A 45 -4.95 -8.46 1.71
N LYS A 46 -5.00 -7.16 2.00
CA LYS A 46 -6.09 -6.28 1.57
C LYS A 46 -5.52 -5.18 0.70
N CYS A 47 -6.12 -5.01 -0.48
CA CYS A 47 -5.71 -3.98 -1.44
C CYS A 47 -6.66 -2.80 -1.39
N ASN A 48 -6.13 -1.60 -1.59
CA ASN A 48 -6.94 -0.38 -1.75
C ASN A 48 -7.90 -0.14 -0.59
N VAL A 49 -7.35 -0.10 0.62
CA VAL A 49 -8.12 0.09 1.86
C VAL A 49 -8.41 1.56 2.08
N LEU A 50 -9.69 1.90 2.23
CA LEU A 50 -10.11 3.29 2.44
C LEU A 50 -9.56 3.86 3.75
N LEU A 51 -9.01 5.08 3.67
CA LEU A 51 -8.59 5.86 4.82
C LEU A 51 -9.75 6.75 5.25
N GLU A 52 -10.35 6.42 6.40
CA GLU A 52 -11.53 7.12 6.89
C GLU A 52 -11.20 8.51 7.44
N ASN A 53 -12.06 9.48 7.13
CA ASN A 53 -11.99 10.84 7.67
C ASN A 53 -10.66 11.56 7.39
N LEU A 54 -10.06 11.30 6.24
CA LEU A 54 -8.84 11.98 5.84
C LEU A 54 -9.17 13.38 5.31
N GLU A 55 -8.49 14.41 5.82
CA GLU A 55 -8.72 15.81 5.41
C GLU A 55 -8.45 16.06 3.92
N ASP A 56 -7.49 15.36 3.36
CA ASP A 56 -7.06 15.52 1.97
C ASP A 56 -8.04 14.95 0.94
N GLY A 57 -9.09 14.29 1.38
CA GLY A 57 -10.10 13.69 0.51
C GLY A 57 -10.22 12.18 0.70
N GLU A 58 -10.85 11.52 -0.26
CA GLU A 58 -11.05 10.07 -0.21
C GLU A 58 -9.88 9.36 -0.90
N PHE A 59 -9.03 8.72 -0.10
CA PHE A 59 -7.87 7.99 -0.57
C PHE A 59 -7.84 6.58 -0.01
N THR A 60 -7.10 5.70 -0.70
CA THR A 60 -6.90 4.32 -0.27
C THR A 60 -5.42 4.04 -0.05
N THR A 61 -5.13 3.20 0.93
CA THR A 61 -3.81 2.59 1.13
C THR A 61 -3.67 1.42 0.14
N ASP A 62 -2.52 1.29 -0.48
CA ASP A 62 -2.31 0.27 -1.51
C ASP A 62 -2.37 -1.14 -0.94
N PHE A 63 -1.71 -1.41 0.19
CA PHE A 63 -1.73 -2.71 0.83
C PHE A 63 -1.78 -2.61 2.34
N LEU A 64 -2.71 -3.34 2.93
CA LEU A 64 -2.76 -3.63 4.36
C LEU A 64 -2.70 -5.14 4.52
N CYS A 65 -1.65 -5.63 5.15
CA CYS A 65 -1.39 -7.06 5.28
C CYS A 65 -1.36 -7.49 6.73
N THR A 66 -1.78 -8.73 6.97
CA THR A 66 -1.59 -9.40 8.26
C THR A 66 -0.45 -10.37 8.11
N LYS A 67 0.54 -10.26 8.97
CA LYS A 67 1.65 -11.21 9.02
C LYS A 67 1.25 -12.49 9.76
N THR A 68 1.99 -13.56 9.55
CA THR A 68 1.73 -14.83 10.20
C THR A 68 1.85 -14.77 11.73
N ASN A 69 2.61 -13.81 12.26
CA ASN A 69 2.69 -13.56 13.70
C ASN A 69 1.54 -12.71 14.25
N GLY A 70 0.59 -12.30 13.41
CA GLY A 70 -0.55 -11.48 13.79
C GLY A 70 -0.35 -9.98 13.65
N ASP A 71 0.87 -9.51 13.42
CA ASP A 71 1.14 -8.08 13.24
C ASP A 71 0.63 -7.58 11.89
N LEU A 72 0.22 -6.32 11.88
CA LEU A 72 -0.23 -5.66 10.66
C LEU A 72 0.91 -4.87 10.02
N MET A 73 0.89 -4.77 8.70
CA MET A 73 1.84 -3.94 7.98
C MET A 73 1.16 -3.22 6.83
N VAL A 74 1.69 -2.05 6.49
CA VAL A 74 1.17 -1.20 5.40
C VAL A 74 2.28 -0.94 4.40
N ARG A 75 1.93 -1.00 3.11
CA ARG A 75 2.85 -0.68 2.02
C ARG A 75 2.16 0.23 1.03
N GLU A 76 2.81 1.35 0.70
CA GLU A 76 2.33 2.29 -0.31
C GLU A 76 3.26 2.24 -1.52
N CYS A 77 2.69 2.06 -2.71
CA CYS A 77 3.45 1.92 -3.95
C CYS A 77 3.56 3.26 -4.67
N VAL A 78 4.78 3.69 -4.95
CA VAL A 78 5.05 4.99 -5.58
C VAL A 78 6.23 4.87 -6.54
N PHE A 79 6.11 5.46 -7.73
CA PHE A 79 7.26 5.58 -8.64
C PHE A 79 8.30 6.53 -8.05
N ARG A 80 9.59 6.19 -8.16
CA ARG A 80 10.70 7.01 -7.63
C ARG A 80 10.62 8.46 -8.07
N LYS A 81 10.28 8.70 -9.33
CA LYS A 81 10.20 10.06 -9.88
C LYS A 81 9.18 10.94 -9.18
N LYS A 82 8.19 10.36 -8.50
CA LYS A 82 7.15 11.11 -7.79
C LYS A 82 7.52 11.41 -6.34
N LEU A 83 8.58 10.81 -5.81
CA LEU A 83 8.97 11.00 -4.42
C LEU A 83 9.45 12.41 -4.11
N SER A 84 9.83 13.19 -5.11
CA SER A 84 10.24 14.59 -4.94
C SER A 84 9.04 15.57 -5.03
N LEU A 85 7.86 15.10 -5.39
CA LEU A 85 6.69 15.96 -5.54
C LEU A 85 6.08 16.25 -4.16
N PRO A 86 5.84 17.55 -3.82
CA PRO A 86 5.29 17.91 -2.51
C PRO A 86 3.96 17.21 -2.19
N ARG A 87 3.07 17.10 -3.18
CA ARG A 87 1.79 16.44 -2.96
C ARG A 87 1.96 14.96 -2.62
N THR A 88 2.85 14.26 -3.31
CA THR A 88 3.14 12.86 -3.04
C THR A 88 3.66 12.69 -1.61
N CYS A 89 4.62 13.52 -1.20
CA CYS A 89 5.19 13.50 0.15
C CYS A 89 4.13 13.76 1.20
N LYS A 90 3.23 14.71 0.96
CA LYS A 90 2.13 15.03 1.87
C LYS A 90 1.19 13.85 2.05
N LEU A 91 0.80 13.19 0.96
CA LEU A 91 -0.10 12.04 1.02
C LEU A 91 0.55 10.84 1.71
N LEU A 92 1.82 10.57 1.44
CA LEU A 92 2.54 9.50 2.11
C LEU A 92 2.67 9.74 3.60
N ASP A 93 2.95 10.98 4.00
CA ASP A 93 3.02 11.34 5.41
C ASP A 93 1.66 11.19 6.10
N ALA A 94 0.59 11.57 5.40
CA ALA A 94 -0.78 11.39 5.91
C ALA A 94 -1.11 9.91 6.11
N SER A 95 -0.72 9.05 5.18
CA SER A 95 -0.90 7.60 5.32
C SER A 95 -0.15 7.06 6.53
N ARG A 96 1.13 7.40 6.65
CA ARG A 96 1.96 6.93 7.77
C ARG A 96 1.38 7.33 9.10
N LYS A 97 0.95 8.59 9.25
CA LYS A 97 0.34 9.09 10.49
C LYS A 97 -0.99 8.42 10.79
N TYR A 98 -1.81 8.23 9.76
CA TYR A 98 -3.11 7.54 9.89
C TYR A 98 -2.93 6.16 10.51
N TRP A 99 -2.02 5.36 9.96
CA TRP A 99 -1.80 4.00 10.44
C TRP A 99 -1.08 3.96 11.79
N ALA A 100 -0.15 4.89 12.04
CA ALA A 100 0.52 5.00 13.34
C ALA A 100 -0.47 5.26 14.48
N ARG A 101 -1.47 6.10 14.25
CA ARG A 101 -2.54 6.36 15.23
C ARG A 101 -3.35 5.11 15.53
N ARG A 102 -3.36 4.13 14.65
CA ARG A 102 -4.03 2.85 14.83
C ARG A 102 -3.11 1.74 15.31
N GLY A 103 -1.90 2.12 15.74
CA GLY A 103 -0.93 1.18 16.28
C GLY A 103 -0.14 0.41 15.23
N ILE A 104 -0.20 0.81 13.97
CA ILE A 104 0.52 0.13 12.88
C ILE A 104 1.74 0.96 12.51
N THR A 105 2.92 0.46 12.88
CA THR A 105 4.20 1.14 12.64
C THR A 105 5.04 0.49 11.53
N ASP A 106 4.70 -0.73 11.14
CA ASP A 106 5.37 -1.39 10.02
C ASP A 106 4.80 -0.83 8.71
N TRP A 107 5.30 0.33 8.35
CA TRP A 107 4.88 1.09 7.20
C TRP A 107 6.09 1.40 6.32
N ALA A 108 5.97 1.16 5.02
CA ALA A 108 7.06 1.44 4.09
C ALA A 108 6.54 1.78 2.70
N ILE A 109 7.42 2.40 1.92
CA ILE A 109 7.17 2.76 0.53
C ILE A 109 7.78 1.69 -0.37
N VAL A 110 7.01 1.24 -1.36
CA VAL A 110 7.46 0.30 -2.40
C VAL A 110 7.69 1.10 -3.68
N VAL A 111 8.87 0.99 -4.22
CA VAL A 111 9.24 1.62 -5.49
C VAL A 111 9.56 0.54 -6.53
N GLU A 112 9.79 0.94 -7.78
CA GLU A 112 9.96 0.01 -8.90
C GLU A 112 11.13 -0.97 -8.76
N GLU A 113 12.02 -0.79 -7.80
CA GLU A 113 13.16 -1.70 -7.59
C GLU A 113 13.26 -2.25 -6.17
N GLY A 114 12.16 -2.17 -5.42
CA GLY A 114 12.14 -2.71 -4.08
C GLY A 114 11.43 -1.85 -3.06
N VAL A 115 11.64 -2.16 -1.78
CA VAL A 115 11.00 -1.49 -0.66
C VAL A 115 11.97 -0.49 -0.04
N LEU A 116 11.48 0.73 0.18
CA LEU A 116 12.19 1.74 0.96
C LEU A 116 11.53 1.87 2.32
N SER A 117 12.35 1.82 3.37
CA SER A 117 11.89 2.07 4.73
C SER A 117 12.59 3.32 5.28
N ASP A 118 12.12 3.81 6.44
CA ASP A 118 12.77 4.94 7.11
C ASP A 118 14.21 4.64 7.54
N GLU A 119 14.59 3.37 7.57
CA GLU A 119 15.93 2.92 7.95
C GLU A 119 16.88 2.85 6.76
N GLU A 120 16.37 2.92 5.54
CA GLU A 120 17.14 2.87 4.31
C GLU A 120 17.34 4.27 3.76
N GLU A 121 18.58 4.69 3.70
CA GLU A 121 18.92 6.01 3.21
C GLU A 121 19.87 5.94 2.01
#